data_de14399ac421f2526b215510cefb65c6
#
_entry.id   de14399ac421f2526b215510cefb65c6
#
_cell.length_a   1.000
_cell.length_b   1.000
_cell.length_c   1.000
_cell.angle_alpha   90.00
_cell.angle_beta   90.00
_cell.angle_gamma   90.00
#
_symmetry.space_group_name_H-M   'P 1'
#
loop_
_entity.id
_entity.type
_entity.pdbx_description
1 polymer ?
#
loop_
_entity_poly.entity_id
_entity_poly.type
_entity_poly.pdbx_seq_one_letter_code
_entity_poly.pdbx_strand_id
1 'polypeptide(L)'
;MKRFCCLWVIGCLWFPLMGWATPAPPVQVAPLSASQQQWLAQHNELRVGVVLQVPFAQYDRRLQRLSGVNIELMKWLAKSLKVELSWRNFPDLAQLEAAVREGEIDIAPGLAQTPAGLRLWQFSDPYMRVPQLVVSDQKATGLVELEKLDSQMRVAVRMPSATADYLRSNYPHLNLQGVPLERQALQLLVSQQASYAVIDEAQLGRLSVEPDFAGLVVVGDIGLPQLLRVATRRDWPELAGIVESALRVIPAKDLEQLHNQWLQPKYPRLTESRGFWQNLSLLLAMLMLSSMAIVFWQRRQQHNLEQRLLAAREDIALRVASEEALRLTQFSIDQSTVGILWVNWDSHVRYANRAARFWTAEQRERLVSTVMSVLEDESLGPLFSAGSRAEVSVMGTMRL
;
A
#
# COMPACT_ATOMS: atom_id res chain seq x y z
N MET A 1 35.86 19.94 -14.93
CA MET A 1 35.28 18.93 -15.84
C MET A 1 34.60 17.86 -15.00
N LYS A 2 33.29 18.00 -14.68
CA LYS A 2 32.38 16.95 -14.08
C LYS A 2 31.02 17.59 -13.80
N ARG A 3 30.32 18.00 -14.83
CA ARG A 3 28.91 18.47 -14.75
C ARG A 3 28.23 18.14 -16.08
N PHE A 4 27.92 16.83 -16.32
CA PHE A 4 27.05 16.43 -17.45
C PHE A 4 26.74 14.93 -17.28
N CYS A 5 25.86 14.60 -16.35
CA CYS A 5 25.37 13.20 -16.25
C CYS A 5 24.03 13.03 -15.47
N CYS A 6 23.14 14.03 -15.45
CA CYS A 6 21.84 13.88 -14.74
C CYS A 6 20.62 14.31 -15.57
N LEU A 7 20.65 14.31 -16.89
CA LEU A 7 19.52 14.80 -17.72
C LEU A 7 18.96 13.75 -18.70
N TRP A 8 19.30 12.46 -18.54
CA TRP A 8 18.88 11.40 -19.49
C TRP A 8 17.91 10.35 -18.93
N VAL A 9 17.31 10.57 -17.76
CA VAL A 9 16.39 9.57 -17.15
C VAL A 9 14.91 9.97 -17.25
N ILE A 10 14.55 11.16 -17.71
CA ILE A 10 13.14 11.63 -17.74
C ILE A 10 12.46 11.42 -19.12
N GLY A 11 13.18 10.95 -20.13
CA GLY A 11 12.66 10.87 -21.50
C GLY A 11 11.91 9.58 -21.89
N CYS A 12 11.86 8.53 -21.07
CA CYS A 12 11.33 7.21 -21.47
C CYS A 12 9.96 6.81 -20.90
N LEU A 13 9.18 7.72 -20.33
CA LEU A 13 7.90 7.39 -19.68
C LEU A 13 6.64 7.79 -20.47
N TRP A 14 6.78 8.19 -21.73
CA TRP A 14 5.64 8.48 -22.61
C TRP A 14 5.65 7.58 -23.85
N PHE A 15 5.58 6.25 -23.62
CA PHE A 15 5.06 5.36 -24.63
C PHE A 15 3.54 5.23 -24.39
N PRO A 16 2.67 5.66 -25.30
CA PRO A 16 1.25 5.33 -25.21
C PRO A 16 1.16 3.81 -25.36
N LEU A 17 0.70 3.14 -24.29
CA LEU A 17 0.18 1.78 -24.35
C LEU A 17 -1.01 1.81 -25.32
N MET A 18 -0.77 1.66 -26.60
CA MET A 18 -1.77 1.21 -27.56
C MET A 18 -2.19 -0.18 -27.10
N GLY A 19 -3.23 -0.24 -26.28
CA GLY A 19 -3.90 -1.48 -25.93
C GLY A 19 -4.34 -2.11 -27.24
N TRP A 20 -3.69 -3.19 -27.62
CA TRP A 20 -4.21 -4.08 -28.63
C TRP A 20 -5.49 -4.64 -28.04
N ALA A 21 -6.63 -4.15 -28.55
CA ALA A 21 -7.91 -4.76 -28.31
C ALA A 21 -7.81 -6.19 -28.82
N THR A 22 -7.62 -7.16 -27.93
CA THR A 22 -7.73 -8.57 -28.28
C THR A 22 -9.12 -8.78 -28.85
N PRO A 23 -9.27 -9.32 -30.07
CA PRO A 23 -10.58 -9.61 -30.63
C PRO A 23 -11.31 -10.53 -29.64
N ALA A 24 -12.58 -10.22 -29.37
CA ALA A 24 -13.41 -11.07 -28.51
C ALA A 24 -13.37 -12.50 -29.05
N PRO A 25 -13.18 -13.50 -28.18
CA PRO A 25 -13.12 -14.89 -28.63
C PRO A 25 -14.40 -15.23 -29.40
N PRO A 26 -14.30 -16.04 -30.48
CA PRO A 26 -15.47 -16.41 -31.24
C PRO A 26 -16.46 -17.17 -30.35
N VAL A 27 -17.73 -16.78 -30.40
CA VAL A 27 -18.80 -17.48 -29.67
C VAL A 27 -18.85 -18.93 -30.18
N GLN A 28 -18.59 -19.86 -29.27
CA GLN A 28 -18.68 -21.28 -29.59
C GLN A 28 -20.13 -21.63 -29.86
N VAL A 29 -20.39 -22.26 -31.01
CA VAL A 29 -21.73 -22.74 -31.38
C VAL A 29 -21.98 -24.07 -30.67
N ALA A 30 -23.15 -24.21 -30.04
CA ALA A 30 -23.53 -25.46 -29.38
C ALA A 30 -23.61 -26.63 -30.38
N PRO A 31 -23.10 -27.80 -30.05
CA PRO A 31 -23.23 -29.00 -30.88
C PRO A 31 -24.65 -29.54 -30.76
N LEU A 32 -25.52 -29.12 -31.68
CA LEU A 32 -26.92 -29.54 -31.72
C LEU A 32 -27.13 -30.67 -32.70
N SER A 33 -27.99 -31.61 -32.35
CA SER A 33 -28.46 -32.66 -33.28
C SER A 33 -29.29 -32.06 -34.41
N ALA A 34 -29.45 -32.80 -35.52
CA ALA A 34 -30.27 -32.37 -36.66
C ALA A 34 -31.74 -32.10 -36.23
N SER A 35 -32.29 -32.91 -35.32
CA SER A 35 -33.64 -32.68 -34.78
C SER A 35 -33.73 -31.40 -33.95
N GLN A 36 -32.73 -31.11 -33.12
CA GLN A 36 -32.68 -29.86 -32.34
C GLN A 36 -32.53 -28.63 -33.25
N GLN A 37 -31.73 -28.71 -34.28
CA GLN A 37 -31.60 -27.65 -35.29
C GLN A 37 -32.92 -27.38 -36.02
N GLN A 38 -33.61 -28.46 -36.43
CA GLN A 38 -34.92 -28.35 -37.05
C GLN A 38 -35.97 -27.77 -36.10
N TRP A 39 -35.94 -28.16 -34.83
CA TRP A 39 -36.83 -27.61 -33.80
C TRP A 39 -36.61 -26.08 -33.61
N LEU A 40 -35.34 -25.64 -33.50
CA LEU A 40 -35.00 -24.21 -33.41
C LEU A 40 -35.41 -23.41 -34.64
N ALA A 41 -35.32 -24.00 -35.83
CA ALA A 41 -35.77 -23.32 -37.04
C ALA A 41 -37.30 -23.05 -37.08
N GLN A 42 -38.07 -23.84 -36.31
CA GLN A 42 -39.51 -23.61 -36.11
C GLN A 42 -39.82 -22.70 -34.92
N HIS A 43 -38.85 -22.51 -33.98
CA HIS A 43 -38.97 -21.75 -32.77
C HIS A 43 -37.82 -20.74 -32.67
N ASN A 44 -37.77 -19.79 -33.60
CA ASN A 44 -36.67 -18.80 -33.70
C ASN A 44 -36.73 -17.70 -32.65
N GLU A 45 -37.84 -17.57 -31.92
CA GLU A 45 -38.02 -16.64 -30.80
C GLU A 45 -38.39 -17.42 -29.53
N LEU A 46 -37.70 -17.11 -28.42
CA LEU A 46 -37.93 -17.68 -27.08
C LEU A 46 -38.40 -16.63 -26.12
N ARG A 47 -39.53 -16.87 -25.44
CA ARG A 47 -40.08 -15.97 -24.43
C ARG A 47 -39.43 -16.22 -23.07
N VAL A 48 -38.61 -15.29 -22.65
CA VAL A 48 -37.83 -15.38 -21.41
C VAL A 48 -38.52 -14.68 -20.27
N GLY A 49 -38.87 -15.42 -19.22
CA GLY A 49 -39.40 -14.87 -17.98
C GLY A 49 -38.29 -14.63 -16.96
N VAL A 50 -38.22 -13.45 -16.40
CA VAL A 50 -37.26 -13.12 -15.35
C VAL A 50 -37.94 -12.52 -14.11
N VAL A 51 -37.57 -13.02 -12.94
CA VAL A 51 -37.94 -12.40 -11.66
C VAL A 51 -36.96 -11.29 -11.37
N LEU A 52 -37.48 -10.09 -11.11
CA LEU A 52 -36.63 -8.92 -10.82
C LEU A 52 -36.04 -9.04 -9.41
N GLN A 53 -34.80 -9.47 -9.35
CA GLN A 53 -34.01 -9.60 -8.14
C GLN A 53 -32.55 -9.20 -8.42
N VAL A 54 -32.14 -8.07 -7.88
CA VAL A 54 -30.74 -7.59 -8.03
C VAL A 54 -29.82 -8.52 -7.23
N PRO A 55 -28.65 -8.92 -7.75
CA PRO A 55 -28.03 -8.54 -9.04
C PRO A 55 -28.37 -9.49 -10.19
N PHE A 56 -29.26 -10.45 -10.01
CA PHE A 56 -29.56 -11.50 -11.01
C PHE A 56 -30.31 -10.95 -12.23
N ALA A 57 -31.35 -10.12 -11.96
CA ALA A 57 -32.07 -9.39 -12.98
C ALA A 57 -32.57 -8.06 -12.41
N GLN A 58 -32.32 -6.98 -13.13
CA GLN A 58 -32.80 -5.63 -12.79
C GLN A 58 -33.26 -4.89 -14.05
N TYR A 59 -34.26 -4.06 -13.88
CA TYR A 59 -34.77 -3.20 -14.94
C TYR A 59 -34.41 -1.74 -14.68
N ASP A 60 -33.55 -1.18 -15.55
CA ASP A 60 -33.26 0.25 -15.51
C ASP A 60 -34.35 1.03 -16.25
N ARG A 61 -35.19 1.78 -15.50
CA ARG A 61 -36.30 2.58 -16.05
C ARG A 61 -35.82 3.72 -16.93
N ARG A 62 -34.60 4.27 -16.72
CA ARG A 62 -34.06 5.37 -17.51
C ARG A 62 -33.60 4.91 -18.88
N LEU A 63 -32.90 3.77 -18.90
CA LEU A 63 -32.36 3.16 -20.12
C LEU A 63 -33.31 2.19 -20.77
N GLN A 64 -34.49 1.92 -20.15
CA GLN A 64 -35.47 0.89 -20.57
C GLN A 64 -34.78 -0.47 -20.89
N ARG A 65 -33.83 -0.85 -20.04
CA ARG A 65 -32.95 -1.97 -20.30
C ARG A 65 -32.90 -2.93 -19.12
N LEU A 66 -33.02 -4.24 -19.45
CA LEU A 66 -32.72 -5.31 -18.51
C LEU A 66 -31.21 -5.56 -18.43
N SER A 67 -30.71 -5.78 -17.22
CA SER A 67 -29.31 -6.13 -16.93
C SER A 67 -29.23 -7.08 -15.73
N GLY A 68 -28.09 -7.73 -15.54
CA GLY A 68 -27.87 -8.70 -14.48
C GLY A 68 -27.30 -10.01 -15.00
N VAL A 69 -26.87 -10.87 -14.05
CA VAL A 69 -26.27 -12.17 -14.36
C VAL A 69 -27.13 -12.99 -15.32
N ASN A 70 -28.40 -13.16 -15.00
CA ASN A 70 -29.34 -13.98 -15.78
C ASN A 70 -29.57 -13.41 -17.18
N ILE A 71 -29.56 -12.08 -17.28
CA ILE A 71 -29.76 -11.39 -18.56
C ILE A 71 -28.56 -11.61 -19.49
N GLU A 72 -27.34 -11.45 -18.96
CA GLU A 72 -26.12 -11.62 -19.74
C GLU A 72 -25.94 -13.09 -20.16
N LEU A 73 -26.21 -14.05 -19.26
CA LEU A 73 -26.20 -15.48 -19.59
C LEU A 73 -27.17 -15.80 -20.76
N MET A 74 -28.41 -15.31 -20.66
CA MET A 74 -29.42 -15.59 -21.71
C MET A 74 -29.07 -14.94 -23.04
N LYS A 75 -28.50 -13.74 -23.04
CA LYS A 75 -27.99 -13.11 -24.28
C LYS A 75 -26.89 -13.94 -24.91
N TRP A 76 -25.99 -14.48 -24.07
CA TRP A 76 -24.93 -15.38 -24.55
C TRP A 76 -25.52 -16.65 -25.17
N LEU A 77 -26.50 -17.29 -24.50
CA LEU A 77 -27.20 -18.48 -25.02
C LEU A 77 -27.90 -18.15 -26.35
N ALA A 78 -28.62 -17.05 -26.41
CA ALA A 78 -29.31 -16.64 -27.63
C ALA A 78 -28.36 -16.49 -28.83
N LYS A 79 -27.19 -15.86 -28.58
CA LYS A 79 -26.16 -15.67 -29.59
C LYS A 79 -25.56 -17.03 -30.04
N SER A 80 -25.33 -17.96 -29.10
CA SER A 80 -24.83 -19.32 -29.40
C SER A 80 -25.84 -20.16 -30.19
N LEU A 81 -27.13 -20.04 -29.88
CA LEU A 81 -28.22 -20.78 -30.51
C LEU A 81 -28.79 -20.07 -31.75
N LYS A 82 -28.42 -18.80 -31.99
CA LYS A 82 -28.96 -17.95 -33.08
C LYS A 82 -30.49 -17.78 -33.02
N VAL A 83 -31.02 -17.57 -31.81
CA VAL A 83 -32.45 -17.32 -31.55
C VAL A 83 -32.65 -15.89 -31.03
N GLU A 84 -33.84 -15.34 -31.22
CA GLU A 84 -34.25 -14.08 -30.63
C GLU A 84 -34.88 -14.30 -29.27
N LEU A 85 -34.72 -13.29 -28.35
CA LEU A 85 -35.30 -13.36 -27.02
C LEU A 85 -36.34 -12.25 -26.83
N SER A 86 -37.55 -12.68 -26.46
CA SER A 86 -38.60 -11.78 -25.98
C SER A 86 -38.66 -11.82 -24.47
N TRP A 87 -38.52 -10.65 -23.85
CA TRP A 87 -38.37 -10.54 -22.40
C TRP A 87 -39.68 -10.16 -21.71
N ARG A 88 -40.01 -10.92 -20.63
CA ARG A 88 -41.07 -10.56 -19.68
C ARG A 88 -40.49 -10.57 -18.26
N ASN A 89 -40.72 -9.50 -17.53
CA ASN A 89 -40.26 -9.34 -16.14
C ASN A 89 -41.43 -9.48 -15.16
N PHE A 90 -41.16 -10.19 -14.07
CA PHE A 90 -42.11 -10.50 -13.03
C PHE A 90 -41.59 -10.00 -11.67
N PRO A 91 -42.46 -9.49 -10.78
CA PRO A 91 -42.06 -9.06 -9.46
C PRO A 91 -41.70 -10.23 -8.53
N ASP A 92 -42.30 -11.40 -8.75
CA ASP A 92 -42.12 -12.60 -7.93
C ASP A 92 -42.22 -13.91 -8.75
N LEU A 93 -41.86 -15.01 -8.10
CA LEU A 93 -41.87 -16.34 -8.72
C LEU A 93 -43.29 -16.84 -8.97
N ALA A 94 -44.28 -16.51 -8.13
CA ALA A 94 -45.65 -16.99 -8.26
C ALA A 94 -46.30 -16.46 -9.55
N GLN A 95 -46.07 -15.22 -9.89
CA GLN A 95 -46.56 -14.62 -11.14
C GLN A 95 -45.87 -15.21 -12.37
N LEU A 96 -44.54 -15.44 -12.28
CA LEU A 96 -43.81 -16.13 -13.33
C LEU A 96 -44.37 -17.55 -13.58
N GLU A 97 -44.62 -18.31 -12.51
CA GLU A 97 -45.19 -19.68 -12.61
C GLU A 97 -46.62 -19.66 -13.17
N ALA A 98 -47.42 -18.67 -12.89
CA ALA A 98 -48.74 -18.50 -13.48
C ALA A 98 -48.63 -18.27 -15.00
N ALA A 99 -47.75 -17.39 -15.45
CA ALA A 99 -47.50 -17.13 -16.87
C ALA A 99 -46.99 -18.33 -17.63
N VAL A 100 -46.23 -19.22 -16.96
CA VAL A 100 -45.78 -20.49 -17.57
C VAL A 100 -46.93 -21.45 -17.75
N ARG A 101 -47.84 -21.58 -16.78
CA ARG A 101 -49.05 -22.44 -16.92
C ARG A 101 -49.95 -21.97 -18.06
N GLU A 102 -49.98 -20.65 -18.29
CA GLU A 102 -50.73 -20.03 -19.40
C GLU A 102 -49.99 -20.12 -20.75
N GLY A 103 -48.76 -20.72 -20.74
CA GLY A 103 -47.97 -20.90 -21.95
C GLY A 103 -47.38 -19.58 -22.49
N GLU A 104 -47.24 -18.55 -21.66
CA GLU A 104 -46.71 -17.26 -22.07
C GLU A 104 -45.15 -17.18 -21.97
N ILE A 105 -44.53 -18.13 -21.25
CA ILE A 105 -43.09 -18.19 -21.02
C ILE A 105 -42.55 -19.54 -21.39
N ASP A 106 -41.42 -19.59 -22.08
CA ASP A 106 -40.77 -20.79 -22.55
C ASP A 106 -39.55 -21.16 -21.68
N ILE A 107 -38.85 -20.16 -21.18
CA ILE A 107 -37.57 -20.31 -20.46
C ILE A 107 -37.43 -19.25 -19.34
N ALA A 108 -36.86 -19.67 -18.21
CA ALA A 108 -36.60 -18.79 -17.08
C ALA A 108 -35.23 -19.08 -16.46
N PRO A 109 -34.28 -18.14 -16.49
CA PRO A 109 -32.98 -18.29 -15.85
C PRO A 109 -33.05 -17.92 -14.36
N GLY A 110 -32.10 -18.47 -13.56
CA GLY A 110 -31.89 -18.08 -12.17
C GLY A 110 -32.82 -18.74 -11.16
N LEU A 111 -33.48 -19.82 -11.56
CA LEU A 111 -34.36 -20.54 -10.65
C LEU A 111 -33.61 -21.65 -9.89
N ALA A 112 -33.94 -21.80 -8.62
CA ALA A 112 -33.55 -22.97 -7.84
C ALA A 112 -34.51 -24.14 -8.12
N GLN A 113 -33.96 -25.33 -8.23
CA GLN A 113 -34.78 -26.52 -8.36
C GLN A 113 -35.50 -26.87 -7.07
N THR A 114 -36.82 -26.91 -7.11
CA THR A 114 -37.68 -27.29 -5.98
C THR A 114 -38.62 -28.41 -6.36
N PRO A 115 -39.11 -29.23 -5.41
CA PRO A 115 -40.09 -30.27 -5.68
C PRO A 115 -41.36 -29.74 -6.35
N ALA A 116 -41.81 -28.57 -5.99
CA ALA A 116 -42.95 -27.89 -6.61
C ALA A 116 -42.62 -27.42 -8.04
N GLY A 117 -41.44 -26.85 -8.23
CA GLY A 117 -40.96 -26.39 -9.56
C GLY A 117 -40.81 -27.51 -10.57
N LEU A 118 -40.43 -28.70 -10.16
CA LEU A 118 -40.34 -29.89 -11.05
C LEU A 118 -41.66 -30.30 -11.73
N ARG A 119 -42.79 -29.80 -11.24
CA ARG A 119 -44.08 -30.04 -11.90
C ARG A 119 -44.31 -29.20 -13.15
N LEU A 120 -43.65 -28.02 -13.20
CA LEU A 120 -43.83 -27.04 -14.27
C LEU A 120 -42.60 -26.96 -15.18
N TRP A 121 -41.42 -27.23 -14.64
CA TRP A 121 -40.15 -26.97 -15.26
C TRP A 121 -39.33 -28.23 -15.46
N GLN A 122 -38.50 -28.20 -16.50
CA GLN A 122 -37.27 -28.98 -16.60
C GLN A 122 -36.08 -28.05 -16.28
N PHE A 123 -35.19 -28.49 -15.38
CA PHE A 123 -34.04 -27.70 -14.98
C PHE A 123 -32.78 -28.21 -15.64
N SER A 124 -31.93 -27.27 -16.10
CA SER A 124 -30.58 -27.57 -16.57
C SER A 124 -29.65 -27.95 -15.41
N ASP A 125 -28.44 -28.38 -15.71
CA ASP A 125 -27.33 -28.34 -14.75
C ASP A 125 -27.12 -26.91 -14.21
N PRO A 126 -26.64 -26.74 -12.97
CA PRO A 126 -26.46 -25.44 -12.43
C PRO A 126 -25.31 -24.71 -13.17
N TYR A 127 -25.58 -23.51 -13.64
CA TYR A 127 -24.57 -22.65 -14.27
C TYR A 127 -23.84 -21.76 -13.28
N MET A 128 -24.38 -21.58 -12.07
CA MET A 128 -23.79 -20.73 -11.04
C MET A 128 -24.15 -21.21 -9.64
N ARG A 129 -23.18 -21.06 -8.74
CA ARG A 129 -23.33 -21.33 -7.31
C ARG A 129 -23.21 -20.02 -6.56
N VAL A 130 -24.18 -19.74 -5.70
CA VAL A 130 -24.19 -18.52 -4.86
C VAL A 130 -24.06 -18.97 -3.42
N PRO A 131 -22.89 -18.79 -2.78
CA PRO A 131 -22.67 -19.15 -1.39
C PRO A 131 -23.62 -18.41 -0.45
N GLN A 132 -23.96 -19.05 0.65
CA GLN A 132 -24.69 -18.46 1.76
C GLN A 132 -23.73 -18.19 2.89
N LEU A 133 -23.42 -16.92 3.11
CA LEU A 133 -22.35 -16.45 3.98
C LEU A 133 -22.88 -16.13 5.37
N VAL A 134 -22.08 -16.44 6.39
CA VAL A 134 -22.28 -15.98 7.76
C VAL A 134 -21.53 -14.68 7.94
N VAL A 135 -22.23 -13.63 8.35
CA VAL A 135 -21.72 -12.27 8.50
C VAL A 135 -21.84 -11.85 9.96
N SER A 136 -20.88 -11.09 10.44
CA SER A 136 -20.85 -10.49 11.76
C SER A 136 -20.29 -9.07 11.75
N ASP A 137 -20.26 -8.40 12.88
CA ASP A 137 -19.61 -7.11 13.02
C ASP A 137 -18.07 -7.26 13.03
N GLN A 138 -17.33 -6.16 12.86
CA GLN A 138 -15.86 -6.18 12.81
C GLN A 138 -15.17 -6.67 14.09
N LYS A 139 -15.91 -6.87 15.19
CA LYS A 139 -15.34 -7.34 16.45
C LYS A 139 -15.19 -8.87 16.47
N ALA A 140 -15.84 -9.57 15.54
CA ALA A 140 -15.70 -11.00 15.41
C ALA A 140 -14.34 -11.38 14.83
N THR A 141 -13.56 -12.13 15.56
CA THR A 141 -12.25 -12.64 15.13
C THR A 141 -12.33 -14.14 14.87
N GLY A 142 -12.08 -14.53 13.61
CA GLY A 142 -11.95 -15.92 13.18
C GLY A 142 -13.19 -16.48 12.47
N LEU A 143 -13.03 -17.69 11.92
CA LEU A 143 -14.09 -18.43 11.26
C LEU A 143 -15.06 -18.99 12.28
N VAL A 144 -16.35 -18.86 11.99
CA VAL A 144 -17.44 -19.34 12.85
C VAL A 144 -17.92 -20.68 12.34
N GLU A 145 -17.93 -21.68 13.23
CA GLU A 145 -18.55 -22.97 13.00
C GLU A 145 -19.95 -22.95 13.62
N LEU A 146 -20.98 -23.12 12.78
CA LEU A 146 -22.38 -23.03 13.23
C LEU A 146 -22.74 -24.06 14.32
N GLU A 147 -22.08 -25.22 14.31
CA GLU A 147 -22.25 -26.30 15.30
C GLU A 147 -21.85 -25.87 16.72
N LYS A 148 -20.92 -24.93 16.83
CA LYS A 148 -20.35 -24.46 18.10
C LYS A 148 -20.99 -23.19 18.62
N LEU A 149 -21.94 -22.61 17.87
CA LEU A 149 -22.61 -21.39 18.30
C LEU A 149 -23.51 -21.67 19.54
N ASP A 150 -23.38 -20.76 20.49
CA ASP A 150 -24.28 -20.80 21.69
C ASP A 150 -25.72 -20.45 21.30
N SER A 151 -26.68 -21.13 21.89
CA SER A 151 -28.12 -20.85 21.77
C SER A 151 -28.52 -19.42 22.21
N GLN A 152 -27.66 -18.73 22.96
CA GLN A 152 -27.86 -17.33 23.32
C GLN A 152 -27.56 -16.36 22.14
N MET A 153 -26.79 -16.81 21.16
CA MET A 153 -26.40 -16.00 20.00
C MET A 153 -27.53 -16.03 18.96
N ARG A 154 -28.06 -14.86 18.63
CA ARG A 154 -29.12 -14.72 17.63
C ARG A 154 -28.51 -14.69 16.22
N VAL A 155 -29.06 -15.50 15.33
CA VAL A 155 -28.70 -15.58 13.92
C VAL A 155 -29.87 -15.06 13.08
N ALA A 156 -29.67 -13.87 12.49
CA ALA A 156 -30.68 -13.29 11.61
C ALA A 156 -30.66 -13.95 10.23
N VAL A 157 -31.81 -14.32 9.72
CA VAL A 157 -31.94 -14.96 8.40
C VAL A 157 -33.26 -14.56 7.76
N ARG A 158 -33.25 -14.43 6.40
CA ARG A 158 -34.48 -14.17 5.67
C ARG A 158 -35.45 -15.34 5.81
N MET A 159 -36.69 -15.02 6.17
CA MET A 159 -37.81 -16.00 6.24
C MET A 159 -39.04 -15.45 5.52
N PRO A 160 -39.74 -16.29 4.75
CA PRO A 160 -39.41 -17.70 4.43
C PRO A 160 -38.26 -17.86 3.42
N SER A 161 -37.41 -18.85 3.62
CA SER A 161 -36.35 -19.20 2.64
C SER A 161 -35.86 -20.63 2.83
N ALA A 162 -35.35 -21.24 1.76
CA ALA A 162 -34.71 -22.56 1.81
C ALA A 162 -33.51 -22.59 2.79
N THR A 163 -32.78 -21.48 2.89
CA THR A 163 -31.68 -21.29 3.83
C THR A 163 -32.16 -21.39 5.29
N ALA A 164 -33.26 -20.74 5.61
CA ALA A 164 -33.83 -20.79 6.97
C ALA A 164 -34.32 -22.19 7.32
N ASP A 165 -34.94 -22.88 6.37
CA ASP A 165 -35.40 -24.25 6.55
C ASP A 165 -34.24 -25.25 6.74
N TYR A 166 -33.16 -25.07 5.96
CA TYR A 166 -31.94 -25.82 6.12
C TYR A 166 -31.31 -25.60 7.49
N LEU A 167 -31.14 -24.35 7.92
CA LEU A 167 -30.59 -24.01 9.24
C LEU A 167 -31.42 -24.62 10.37
N ARG A 168 -32.76 -24.52 10.27
CA ARG A 168 -33.67 -25.10 11.27
C ARG A 168 -33.57 -26.63 11.36
N SER A 169 -33.38 -27.29 10.22
CA SER A 169 -33.32 -28.75 10.15
C SER A 169 -31.96 -29.31 10.57
N ASN A 170 -30.87 -28.63 10.20
CA ASN A 170 -29.51 -29.14 10.46
C ASN A 170 -28.87 -28.56 11.75
N TYR A 171 -29.33 -27.39 12.19
CA TYR A 171 -28.81 -26.70 13.37
C TYR A 171 -29.96 -26.26 14.32
N PRO A 172 -30.71 -27.21 14.89
CA PRO A 172 -31.90 -26.91 15.69
C PRO A 172 -31.62 -26.15 16.99
N HIS A 173 -30.36 -26.11 17.43
CA HIS A 173 -29.89 -25.36 18.59
C HIS A 173 -29.74 -23.87 18.35
N LEU A 174 -29.69 -23.43 17.07
CA LEU A 174 -29.51 -22.02 16.71
C LEU A 174 -30.75 -21.20 17.03
N ASN A 175 -30.55 -20.03 17.61
CA ASN A 175 -31.60 -19.05 17.83
C ASN A 175 -31.79 -18.22 16.55
N LEU A 176 -32.68 -18.70 15.66
CA LEU A 176 -32.93 -18.07 14.37
C LEU A 176 -33.94 -16.93 14.52
N GLN A 177 -33.52 -15.71 14.12
CA GLN A 177 -34.38 -14.54 14.02
C GLN A 177 -34.78 -14.30 12.58
N GLY A 178 -36.05 -14.57 12.23
CA GLY A 178 -36.59 -14.38 10.89
C GLY A 178 -36.85 -12.93 10.54
N VAL A 179 -36.42 -12.50 9.36
CA VAL A 179 -36.74 -11.19 8.80
C VAL A 179 -37.18 -11.33 7.34
N PRO A 180 -38.04 -10.47 6.81
CA PRO A 180 -38.52 -10.58 5.43
C PRO A 180 -37.48 -10.23 4.36
N LEU A 181 -36.46 -9.41 4.69
CA LEU A 181 -35.44 -8.94 3.74
C LEU A 181 -34.04 -9.12 4.31
N GLU A 182 -33.05 -9.48 3.47
CA GLU A 182 -31.64 -9.61 3.85
C GLU A 182 -31.06 -8.30 4.42
N ARG A 183 -31.49 -7.15 3.89
CA ARG A 183 -31.12 -5.83 4.43
C ARG A 183 -31.47 -5.70 5.92
N GLN A 184 -32.63 -6.21 6.32
CA GLN A 184 -33.05 -6.15 7.72
C GLN A 184 -32.20 -7.09 8.59
N ALA A 185 -31.76 -8.23 8.05
CA ALA A 185 -30.83 -9.10 8.77
C ALA A 185 -29.51 -8.37 9.08
N LEU A 186 -28.96 -7.62 8.12
CA LEU A 186 -27.76 -6.81 8.36
C LEU A 186 -28.02 -5.62 9.30
N GLN A 187 -29.20 -5.02 9.27
CA GLN A 187 -29.59 -3.96 10.23
C GLN A 187 -29.62 -4.48 11.67
N LEU A 188 -30.07 -5.73 11.89
CA LEU A 188 -30.03 -6.36 13.21
C LEU A 188 -28.59 -6.57 13.72
N LEU A 189 -27.62 -6.84 12.82
CA LEU A 189 -26.19 -6.90 13.19
C LEU A 189 -25.67 -5.53 13.62
N VAL A 190 -25.88 -4.50 12.79
CA VAL A 190 -25.41 -3.14 13.08
C VAL A 190 -26.01 -2.60 14.38
N SER A 191 -27.28 -2.91 14.64
CA SER A 191 -27.98 -2.53 15.90
C SER A 191 -27.68 -3.45 17.09
N GLN A 192 -26.78 -4.44 16.92
CA GLN A 192 -26.40 -5.43 17.94
C GLN A 192 -27.57 -6.24 18.50
N GLN A 193 -28.65 -6.35 17.73
CA GLN A 193 -29.81 -7.19 18.07
C GLN A 193 -29.64 -8.64 17.63
N ALA A 194 -28.73 -8.90 16.69
CA ALA A 194 -28.25 -10.23 16.30
C ALA A 194 -26.73 -10.27 16.36
N SER A 195 -26.17 -11.46 16.66
CA SER A 195 -24.73 -11.68 16.67
C SER A 195 -24.19 -12.04 15.29
N TYR A 196 -25.02 -12.73 14.49
CA TYR A 196 -24.70 -13.18 13.15
C TYR A 196 -25.89 -12.97 12.22
N ALA A 197 -25.62 -12.87 10.92
CA ALA A 197 -26.64 -12.93 9.89
C ALA A 197 -26.19 -13.90 8.79
N VAL A 198 -27.16 -14.63 8.22
CA VAL A 198 -26.94 -15.47 7.04
C VAL A 198 -27.54 -14.76 5.84
N ILE A 199 -26.71 -14.53 4.82
CA ILE A 199 -27.06 -13.78 3.62
C ILE A 199 -26.36 -14.39 2.41
N ASP A 200 -26.99 -14.33 1.24
CA ASP A 200 -26.30 -14.74 0.02
C ASP A 200 -25.19 -13.76 -0.39
N GLU A 201 -24.13 -14.29 -1.01
CA GLU A 201 -22.96 -13.52 -1.45
C GLU A 201 -23.34 -12.34 -2.35
N ALA A 202 -24.32 -12.54 -3.22
CA ALA A 202 -24.75 -11.53 -4.18
C ALA A 202 -25.41 -10.32 -3.49
N GLN A 203 -26.25 -10.59 -2.49
CA GLN A 203 -26.89 -9.52 -1.70
C GLN A 203 -25.88 -8.84 -0.78
N LEU A 204 -24.98 -9.59 -0.18
CA LEU A 204 -23.90 -9.04 0.63
C LEU A 204 -23.03 -8.10 -0.22
N GLY A 205 -22.63 -8.53 -1.41
CA GLY A 205 -21.84 -7.71 -2.34
C GLY A 205 -22.50 -6.38 -2.68
N ARG A 206 -23.81 -6.37 -2.83
CA ARG A 206 -24.60 -5.17 -3.09
C ARG A 206 -24.73 -4.27 -1.86
N LEU A 207 -25.04 -4.85 -0.71
CA LEU A 207 -25.32 -4.10 0.52
C LEU A 207 -24.05 -3.59 1.20
N SER A 208 -22.93 -4.30 1.10
CA SER A 208 -21.64 -3.92 1.71
C SER A 208 -21.06 -2.60 1.19
N VAL A 209 -21.53 -2.12 0.02
CA VAL A 209 -21.13 -0.81 -0.53
C VAL A 209 -21.82 0.35 0.22
N GLU A 210 -22.92 0.08 0.92
CA GLU A 210 -23.63 1.09 1.69
C GLU A 210 -22.85 1.40 2.99
N PRO A 211 -22.70 2.69 3.35
CA PRO A 211 -21.91 3.10 4.52
C PRO A 211 -22.33 2.41 5.82
N ASP A 212 -23.63 2.14 5.97
CA ASP A 212 -24.20 1.51 7.17
C ASP A 212 -23.69 0.08 7.39
N PHE A 213 -23.29 -0.61 6.33
CA PHE A 213 -22.86 -2.02 6.36
C PHE A 213 -21.36 -2.21 6.07
N ALA A 214 -20.61 -1.12 5.85
CA ALA A 214 -19.19 -1.18 5.52
C ALA A 214 -18.30 -1.83 6.61
N GLY A 215 -18.81 -1.93 7.83
CA GLY A 215 -18.12 -2.53 8.97
C GLY A 215 -18.38 -4.03 9.16
N LEU A 216 -19.17 -4.66 8.31
CA LEU A 216 -19.50 -6.07 8.43
C LEU A 216 -18.43 -6.95 7.78
N VAL A 217 -18.16 -8.11 8.38
CA VAL A 217 -17.17 -9.08 7.92
C VAL A 217 -17.79 -10.46 7.72
N VAL A 218 -17.30 -11.17 6.71
CA VAL A 218 -17.66 -12.58 6.50
C VAL A 218 -16.85 -13.43 7.47
N VAL A 219 -17.55 -14.22 8.26
CA VAL A 219 -16.96 -15.10 9.30
C VAL A 219 -17.22 -16.59 9.04
N GLY A 220 -17.91 -16.95 7.96
CA GLY A 220 -18.15 -18.33 7.59
C GLY A 220 -19.05 -18.50 6.37
N ASP A 221 -19.25 -19.76 5.98
CA ASP A 221 -20.18 -20.22 4.95
C ASP A 221 -21.00 -21.36 5.58
N ILE A 222 -22.30 -21.44 5.28
CA ILE A 222 -23.16 -22.51 5.81
C ILE A 222 -23.04 -23.83 5.03
N GLY A 223 -22.22 -23.87 3.97
CA GLY A 223 -22.06 -25.08 3.12
C GLY A 223 -23.26 -25.41 2.21
N LEU A 224 -24.28 -24.54 2.17
CA LEU A 224 -25.46 -24.70 1.31
C LEU A 224 -25.52 -23.58 0.25
N PRO A 225 -24.86 -23.70 -0.91
CA PRO A 225 -24.96 -22.70 -1.95
C PRO A 225 -26.33 -22.78 -2.65
N GLN A 226 -26.88 -21.62 -3.01
CA GLN A 226 -27.98 -21.58 -3.95
C GLN A 226 -27.46 -21.91 -5.35
N LEU A 227 -28.05 -22.96 -5.97
CA LEU A 227 -27.68 -23.41 -7.33
C LEU A 227 -28.65 -22.77 -8.33
N LEU A 228 -28.12 -21.83 -9.14
CA LEU A 228 -28.91 -21.20 -10.19
C LEU A 228 -28.90 -22.05 -11.44
N ARG A 229 -30.09 -22.31 -11.95
CA ARG A 229 -30.35 -23.15 -13.13
C ARG A 229 -31.18 -22.39 -14.15
N VAL A 230 -31.09 -22.79 -15.40
CA VAL A 230 -32.07 -22.39 -16.41
C VAL A 230 -33.23 -23.39 -16.39
N ALA A 231 -34.41 -22.88 -16.21
CA ALA A 231 -35.63 -23.69 -16.24
C ALA A 231 -36.35 -23.49 -17.59
N THR A 232 -36.74 -24.59 -18.21
CA THR A 232 -37.53 -24.61 -19.45
C THR A 232 -38.89 -25.23 -19.18
N ARG A 233 -39.91 -24.85 -19.94
CA ARG A 233 -41.23 -25.40 -19.78
C ARG A 233 -41.19 -26.93 -20.01
N ARG A 234 -41.96 -27.65 -19.19
CA ARG A 234 -41.87 -29.13 -19.13
C ARG A 234 -42.39 -29.82 -20.37
N ASP A 235 -43.32 -29.21 -21.08
CA ASP A 235 -43.93 -29.76 -22.29
C ASP A 235 -43.05 -29.58 -23.54
N TRP A 236 -41.85 -28.95 -23.41
CA TRP A 236 -40.88 -28.80 -24.50
C TRP A 236 -39.52 -29.46 -24.14
N PRO A 237 -39.46 -30.81 -24.13
CA PRO A 237 -38.24 -31.53 -23.72
C PRO A 237 -37.05 -31.24 -24.67
N GLU A 238 -37.32 -30.92 -25.95
CA GLU A 238 -36.32 -30.57 -26.94
C GLU A 238 -35.58 -29.30 -26.51
N LEU A 239 -36.30 -28.29 -26.01
CA LEU A 239 -35.72 -27.05 -25.52
C LEU A 239 -34.80 -27.30 -24.35
N ALA A 240 -35.14 -28.19 -23.41
CA ALA A 240 -34.28 -28.54 -22.29
C ALA A 240 -32.94 -29.14 -22.76
N GLY A 241 -32.97 -30.07 -23.72
CA GLY A 241 -31.74 -30.63 -24.30
C GLY A 241 -30.89 -29.63 -25.07
N ILE A 242 -31.52 -28.67 -25.75
CA ILE A 242 -30.86 -27.59 -26.47
C ILE A 242 -30.14 -26.64 -25.48
N VAL A 243 -30.83 -26.21 -24.42
CA VAL A 243 -30.28 -25.36 -23.39
C VAL A 243 -29.10 -26.02 -22.65
N GLU A 244 -29.25 -27.30 -22.31
CA GLU A 244 -28.19 -28.08 -21.69
C GLU A 244 -26.93 -28.18 -22.58
N SER A 245 -27.11 -28.44 -23.88
CA SER A 245 -26.02 -28.47 -24.85
C SER A 245 -25.32 -27.09 -24.97
N ALA A 246 -26.09 -26.03 -24.96
CA ALA A 246 -25.55 -24.66 -25.03
C ALA A 246 -24.82 -24.25 -23.75
N LEU A 247 -25.30 -24.60 -22.56
CA LEU A 247 -24.63 -24.32 -21.30
C LEU A 247 -23.27 -25.04 -21.16
N ARG A 248 -23.16 -26.28 -21.66
CA ARG A 248 -21.90 -27.06 -21.63
C ARG A 248 -20.78 -26.46 -22.46
N VAL A 249 -21.10 -25.63 -23.44
CA VAL A 249 -20.11 -24.99 -24.33
C VAL A 249 -19.61 -23.70 -23.75
N ILE A 250 -20.26 -23.16 -22.71
CA ILE A 250 -19.79 -21.93 -22.03
C ILE A 250 -18.45 -22.21 -21.34
N PRO A 251 -17.36 -21.50 -21.71
CA PRO A 251 -16.09 -21.66 -21.01
C PRO A 251 -16.23 -21.30 -19.53
N ALA A 252 -15.64 -22.10 -18.66
CA ALA A 252 -15.65 -21.84 -17.22
C ALA A 252 -15.15 -20.43 -16.87
N LYS A 253 -14.17 -19.92 -17.63
CA LYS A 253 -13.64 -18.56 -17.49
C LYS A 253 -14.71 -17.48 -17.71
N ASP A 254 -15.61 -17.67 -18.66
CA ASP A 254 -16.66 -16.67 -18.96
C ASP A 254 -17.72 -16.66 -17.86
N LEU A 255 -18.07 -17.85 -17.32
CA LEU A 255 -18.94 -17.96 -16.15
C LEU A 255 -18.30 -17.34 -14.90
N GLU A 256 -16.98 -17.55 -14.71
CA GLU A 256 -16.24 -16.92 -13.62
C GLU A 256 -16.17 -15.40 -13.77
N GLN A 257 -15.98 -14.89 -14.99
CA GLN A 257 -16.03 -13.44 -15.24
C GLN A 257 -17.41 -12.87 -14.94
N LEU A 258 -18.48 -13.57 -15.32
CA LEU A 258 -19.84 -13.18 -15.03
C LEU A 258 -20.11 -13.15 -13.51
N HIS A 259 -19.65 -14.18 -12.79
CA HIS A 259 -19.69 -14.24 -11.33
C HIS A 259 -18.94 -13.05 -10.70
N ASN A 260 -17.69 -12.83 -11.11
CA ASN A 260 -16.85 -11.76 -10.58
C ASN A 260 -17.42 -10.37 -10.86
N GLN A 261 -18.05 -10.19 -12.02
CA GLN A 261 -18.63 -8.90 -12.41
C GLN A 261 -19.88 -8.55 -11.60
N TRP A 262 -20.72 -9.54 -11.27
CA TRP A 262 -22.05 -9.30 -10.73
C TRP A 262 -22.25 -9.72 -9.29
N LEU A 263 -21.56 -10.79 -8.84
CA LEU A 263 -21.80 -11.44 -7.55
C LEU A 263 -20.70 -11.19 -6.55
N GLN A 264 -19.43 -11.05 -7.01
CA GLN A 264 -18.38 -10.75 -6.06
C GLN A 264 -18.65 -9.43 -5.36
N PRO A 265 -18.60 -9.44 -4.02
CA PRO A 265 -18.65 -8.21 -3.26
C PRO A 265 -17.52 -7.32 -3.78
N LYS A 266 -17.88 -6.14 -4.26
CA LYS A 266 -16.91 -5.07 -4.50
C LYS A 266 -16.50 -4.54 -3.11
N TYR A 267 -15.80 -5.38 -2.34
CA TYR A 267 -15.11 -4.85 -1.17
C TYR A 267 -14.21 -3.74 -1.68
N PRO A 268 -14.30 -2.52 -1.14
CA PRO A 268 -13.34 -1.50 -1.48
C PRO A 268 -11.97 -2.08 -1.17
N ARG A 269 -11.23 -2.42 -2.22
CA ARG A 269 -9.84 -2.88 -2.05
C ARG A 269 -9.16 -1.78 -1.25
N LEU A 270 -8.30 -2.14 -0.31
CA LEU A 270 -7.53 -1.16 0.47
C LEU A 270 -6.95 -0.05 -0.43
N THR A 271 -6.60 -0.42 -1.67
CA THR A 271 -6.10 0.47 -2.72
C THR A 271 -7.15 1.44 -3.29
N GLU A 272 -8.46 1.21 -3.13
CA GLU A 272 -9.55 2.09 -3.59
C GLU A 272 -10.01 3.07 -2.49
N SER A 273 -9.57 2.83 -1.25
CA SER A 273 -9.88 3.69 -0.11
C SER A 273 -9.11 5.01 -0.21
N ARG A 274 -9.82 6.14 -0.16
CA ARG A 274 -9.21 7.48 -0.05
C ARG A 274 -8.27 7.57 1.16
N GLY A 275 -8.63 6.93 2.28
CA GLY A 275 -7.80 6.87 3.48
C GLY A 275 -6.47 6.14 3.27
N PHE A 276 -6.44 5.08 2.48
CA PHE A 276 -5.19 4.39 2.13
C PHE A 276 -4.23 5.32 1.39
N TRP A 277 -4.70 6.03 0.36
CA TRP A 277 -3.87 6.95 -0.42
C TRP A 277 -3.43 8.18 0.38
N GLN A 278 -4.29 8.68 1.28
CA GLN A 278 -3.92 9.76 2.21
C GLN A 278 -2.82 9.32 3.18
N ASN A 279 -2.95 8.15 3.79
CA ASN A 279 -1.94 7.61 4.70
C ASN A 279 -0.63 7.29 3.98
N LEU A 280 -0.70 6.72 2.78
CA LEU A 280 0.46 6.43 1.94
C LEU A 280 1.17 7.73 1.51
N SER A 281 0.44 8.76 1.12
CA SER A 281 1.01 10.06 0.74
C SER A 281 1.66 10.76 1.93
N LEU A 282 1.09 10.69 3.13
CA LEU A 282 1.69 11.19 4.36
C LEU A 282 2.99 10.44 4.70
N LEU A 283 3.01 9.13 4.57
CA LEU A 283 4.19 8.31 4.82
C LEU A 283 5.32 8.64 3.82
N LEU A 284 4.99 8.79 2.55
CA LEU A 284 5.95 9.21 1.52
C LEU A 284 6.46 10.63 1.77
N ALA A 285 5.59 11.56 2.18
CA ALA A 285 6.00 12.93 2.54
C ALA A 285 6.94 12.94 3.75
N MET A 286 6.67 12.15 4.79
CA MET A 286 7.57 12.00 5.94
C MET A 286 8.94 11.40 5.53
N LEU A 287 8.96 10.39 4.67
CA LEU A 287 10.20 9.81 4.15
C LEU A 287 11.00 10.83 3.34
N MET A 288 10.33 11.63 2.53
CA MET A 288 10.97 12.69 1.73
C MET A 288 11.56 13.79 2.64
N LEU A 289 10.81 14.22 3.66
CA LEU A 289 11.29 15.21 4.63
C LEU A 289 12.47 14.69 5.46
N SER A 290 12.42 13.42 5.90
CA SER A 290 13.52 12.81 6.64
C SER A 290 14.79 12.67 5.78
N SER A 291 14.65 12.25 4.52
CA SER A 291 15.74 12.19 3.56
C SER A 291 16.37 13.58 3.32
N MET A 292 15.55 14.61 3.15
CA MET A 292 16.01 15.98 2.99
C MET A 292 16.73 16.50 4.24
N ALA A 293 16.22 16.18 5.43
CA ALA A 293 16.87 16.54 6.69
C ALA A 293 18.23 15.85 6.85
N ILE A 294 18.35 14.58 6.49
CA ILE A 294 19.63 13.83 6.51
C ILE A 294 20.64 14.47 5.56
N VAL A 295 20.23 14.77 4.32
CA VAL A 295 21.10 15.43 3.33
C VAL A 295 21.55 16.81 3.81
N PHE A 296 20.62 17.59 4.39
CA PHE A 296 20.94 18.89 4.96
C PHE A 296 21.94 18.77 6.13
N TRP A 297 21.72 17.80 7.01
CA TRP A 297 22.61 17.55 8.14
C TRP A 297 24.00 17.10 7.68
N GLN A 298 24.10 16.22 6.68
CA GLN A 298 25.37 15.81 6.07
C GLN A 298 26.11 16.97 5.43
N ARG A 299 25.42 17.83 4.67
CA ARG A 299 26.04 19.05 4.08
C ARG A 299 26.54 19.99 5.16
N ARG A 300 25.76 20.18 6.21
CA ARG A 300 26.18 21.04 7.34
C ARG A 300 27.40 20.46 8.05
N GLN A 301 27.46 19.15 8.25
CA GLN A 301 28.64 18.51 8.81
C GLN A 301 29.88 18.65 7.91
N GLN A 302 29.73 18.45 6.61
CA GLN A 302 30.84 18.64 5.68
C GLN A 302 31.37 20.09 5.71
N HIS A 303 30.48 21.06 5.71
CA HIS A 303 30.87 22.48 5.79
C HIS A 303 31.60 22.80 7.11
N ASN A 304 31.12 22.27 8.23
CA ASN A 304 31.78 22.42 9.52
C ASN A 304 33.16 21.76 9.55
N LEU A 305 33.33 20.60 8.91
CA LEU A 305 34.62 19.92 8.78
C LEU A 305 35.57 20.71 7.91
N GLU A 306 35.13 21.26 6.80
CA GLU A 306 35.96 22.12 5.92
C GLU A 306 36.44 23.36 6.68
N GLN A 307 35.57 24.04 7.42
CA GLN A 307 35.95 25.19 8.25
C GLN A 307 37.00 24.80 9.32
N ARG A 308 36.82 23.68 10.00
CA ARG A 308 37.81 23.18 10.99
C ARG A 308 39.14 22.84 10.34
N LEU A 309 39.14 22.24 9.13
CA LEU A 309 40.35 21.94 8.39
C LEU A 309 41.08 23.21 7.95
N LEU A 310 40.35 24.24 7.51
CA LEU A 310 40.94 25.54 7.17
C LEU A 310 41.55 26.20 8.38
N ALA A 311 40.85 26.27 9.49
CA ALA A 311 41.37 26.81 10.75
C ALA A 311 42.63 26.05 11.24
N ALA A 312 42.63 24.73 11.18
CA ALA A 312 43.79 23.92 11.54
C ALA A 312 44.99 24.15 10.61
N ARG A 313 44.76 24.38 9.30
CA ARG A 313 45.83 24.72 8.36
C ARG A 313 46.42 26.08 8.63
N GLU A 314 45.61 27.08 8.98
CA GLU A 314 46.08 28.43 9.38
C GLU A 314 46.95 28.37 10.65
N ASP A 315 46.49 27.58 11.64
CA ASP A 315 47.23 27.37 12.90
C ASP A 315 48.61 26.72 12.66
N ILE A 316 48.64 25.70 11.79
CA ILE A 316 49.91 25.02 11.40
C ILE A 316 50.80 26.02 10.64
N ALA A 317 50.27 26.79 9.71
CA ALA A 317 51.04 27.77 8.95
C ALA A 317 51.63 28.84 9.85
N LEU A 318 50.88 29.34 10.83
CA LEU A 318 51.37 30.30 11.81
C LEU A 318 52.49 29.71 12.71
N ARG A 319 52.35 28.43 13.13
CA ARG A 319 53.39 27.74 13.91
C ARG A 319 54.66 27.59 13.09
N VAL A 320 54.54 27.10 11.87
CA VAL A 320 55.73 26.95 10.95
C VAL A 320 56.40 28.31 10.73
N ALA A 321 55.62 29.35 10.42
CA ALA A 321 56.20 30.67 10.24
C ALA A 321 56.90 31.22 11.51
N SER A 322 56.32 30.96 12.67
CA SER A 322 56.95 31.36 13.96
C SER A 322 58.21 30.57 14.25
N GLU A 323 58.24 29.26 13.92
CA GLU A 323 59.44 28.43 14.12
C GLU A 323 60.55 28.85 13.14
N GLU A 324 60.20 29.18 11.87
CA GLU A 324 61.16 29.65 10.89
C GLU A 324 61.72 31.04 11.31
N ALA A 325 60.88 31.94 11.79
CA ALA A 325 61.31 33.23 12.32
C ALA A 325 62.28 33.06 13.50
N LEU A 326 61.96 32.15 14.45
CA LEU A 326 62.84 31.85 15.56
C LEU A 326 64.19 31.24 15.09
N ARG A 327 64.15 30.32 14.12
CA ARG A 327 65.39 29.75 13.55
C ARG A 327 66.25 30.79 12.85
N LEU A 328 65.62 31.69 12.07
CA LEU A 328 66.34 32.79 11.39
C LEU A 328 66.93 33.74 12.41
N THR A 329 66.19 34.08 13.48
CA THR A 329 66.69 34.93 14.55
C THR A 329 67.85 34.26 15.26
N GLN A 330 67.73 32.98 15.63
CA GLN A 330 68.80 32.23 16.26
C GLN A 330 70.05 32.11 15.36
N PHE A 331 69.81 31.82 14.06
CA PHE A 331 70.91 31.79 13.09
C PHE A 331 71.60 33.14 12.96
N SER A 332 70.83 34.24 12.93
CA SER A 332 71.39 35.60 12.84
C SER A 332 72.21 35.94 14.07
N ILE A 333 71.72 35.54 15.28
CA ILE A 333 72.42 35.74 16.55
C ILE A 333 73.73 34.91 16.56
N ASP A 334 73.66 33.64 16.09
CA ASP A 334 74.80 32.78 16.06
C ASP A 334 75.88 33.17 15.04
N GLN A 335 75.47 33.77 13.92
CA GLN A 335 76.41 34.29 12.90
C GLN A 335 76.95 35.69 13.19
N SER A 336 76.45 36.33 14.26
CA SER A 336 76.94 37.67 14.68
C SER A 336 78.43 37.52 15.07
N THR A 337 79.24 38.46 14.60
CA THR A 337 80.64 38.63 14.99
C THR A 337 80.79 39.17 16.42
N VAL A 338 79.72 39.70 16.96
CA VAL A 338 79.69 40.19 18.34
C VAL A 338 79.27 39.04 19.27
N GLY A 339 80.00 38.84 20.34
CA GLY A 339 79.66 37.82 21.34
C GLY A 339 78.47 38.26 22.17
N ILE A 340 77.38 37.45 22.07
CA ILE A 340 76.09 37.67 22.76
C ILE A 340 75.93 36.66 23.82
N LEU A 341 75.69 37.08 25.06
CA LEU A 341 75.38 36.26 26.21
C LEU A 341 74.03 36.65 26.84
N TRP A 342 73.20 35.68 27.13
CA TRP A 342 72.04 35.87 27.95
C TRP A 342 72.29 35.33 29.33
N VAL A 343 72.21 36.19 30.29
CA VAL A 343 72.54 35.92 31.71
C VAL A 343 71.26 36.06 32.53
N ASN A 344 70.99 35.11 33.39
CA ASN A 344 69.89 35.18 34.35
C ASN A 344 70.35 36.07 35.57
N TRP A 345 69.40 36.56 36.33
CA TRP A 345 69.68 37.31 37.58
C TRP A 345 70.55 36.53 38.56
N ASP A 346 70.53 35.21 38.51
CA ASP A 346 71.40 34.33 39.31
C ASP A 346 72.84 34.24 38.76
N SER A 347 73.25 35.15 37.88
CA SER A 347 74.57 35.18 37.23
C SER A 347 74.88 33.94 36.35
N HIS A 348 73.86 33.11 36.00
CA HIS A 348 74.03 31.93 35.10
C HIS A 348 73.80 32.29 33.64
N VAL A 349 74.74 31.93 32.81
CA VAL A 349 74.63 32.09 31.34
C VAL A 349 73.64 31.06 30.80
N ARG A 350 72.49 31.56 30.33
CA ARG A 350 71.45 30.74 29.68
C ARG A 350 71.71 30.45 28.21
N TYR A 351 72.35 31.40 27.54
CA TYR A 351 72.66 31.28 26.13
C TYR A 351 73.94 32.01 25.80
N ALA A 352 74.76 31.45 24.88
CA ALA A 352 75.91 32.08 24.32
C ALA A 352 75.95 31.84 22.82
N ASN A 353 75.99 32.89 21.99
CA ASN A 353 76.08 32.73 20.57
C ASN A 353 77.48 32.19 20.16
N ARG A 354 77.67 31.83 18.88
CA ARG A 354 78.89 31.21 18.38
C ARG A 354 80.13 32.07 18.67
N ALA A 355 80.03 33.38 18.57
CA ALA A 355 81.15 34.26 18.87
C ALA A 355 81.51 34.27 20.39
N ALA A 356 80.50 34.26 21.26
CA ALA A 356 80.69 34.20 22.71
C ALA A 356 81.22 32.85 23.22
N ARG A 357 81.00 31.73 22.48
CA ARG A 357 81.48 30.41 22.86
C ARG A 357 83.00 30.27 22.79
N PHE A 358 83.64 31.08 21.94
CA PHE A 358 85.11 31.10 21.87
C PHE A 358 85.77 31.81 23.07
N TRP A 359 85.01 32.51 23.89
CA TRP A 359 85.53 33.12 25.12
C TRP A 359 85.81 32.02 26.16
N THR A 360 86.90 32.16 26.87
CA THR A 360 87.24 31.24 27.96
C THR A 360 86.24 31.40 29.09
N ALA A 361 86.16 30.39 29.95
CA ALA A 361 85.23 30.42 31.09
C ALA A 361 85.51 31.60 31.98
N GLU A 362 86.80 31.98 32.20
CA GLU A 362 87.26 33.08 32.99
C GLU A 362 86.87 34.42 32.35
N GLN A 363 86.95 34.55 31.03
CA GLN A 363 86.50 35.79 30.34
C GLN A 363 85.02 35.99 30.42
N ARG A 364 84.23 34.95 30.34
CA ARG A 364 82.75 34.95 30.46
C ARG A 364 82.37 35.33 31.87
N GLU A 365 83.03 34.76 32.91
CA GLU A 365 82.77 35.03 34.30
C GLU A 365 83.12 36.47 34.68
N ARG A 366 84.27 36.98 34.23
CA ARG A 366 84.63 38.40 34.43
C ARG A 366 83.63 39.37 33.79
N LEU A 367 83.09 39.02 32.55
CA LEU A 367 82.12 39.90 31.90
C LEU A 367 80.78 39.85 32.60
N VAL A 368 80.32 38.72 33.05
CA VAL A 368 79.08 38.55 33.85
C VAL A 368 79.21 39.30 35.17
N SER A 369 80.32 39.10 35.90
CA SER A 369 80.51 39.79 37.17
C SER A 369 80.62 41.31 37.03
N THR A 370 81.27 41.81 35.95
CA THR A 370 81.33 43.22 35.64
C THR A 370 79.92 43.77 35.33
N VAL A 371 79.12 43.11 34.51
CA VAL A 371 77.75 43.52 34.16
C VAL A 371 76.83 43.49 35.39
N MET A 372 76.95 42.44 36.22
CA MET A 372 76.13 42.32 37.42
C MET A 372 76.51 43.38 38.42
N SER A 373 77.81 43.71 38.58
CA SER A 373 78.22 44.82 39.50
C SER A 373 77.73 46.20 39.06
N VAL A 374 77.62 46.39 37.75
CA VAL A 374 77.00 47.61 37.14
C VAL A 374 75.51 47.68 37.41
N LEU A 375 74.82 46.52 37.34
CA LEU A 375 73.41 46.43 37.56
C LEU A 375 73.01 46.53 39.05
N GLU A 376 73.96 46.19 39.94
CA GLU A 376 73.80 46.36 41.43
C GLU A 376 74.16 47.72 41.93
N ASP A 377 74.62 48.60 41.05
CA ASP A 377 74.90 50.00 41.44
C ASP A 377 73.60 50.73 41.82
N GLU A 378 73.53 51.23 43.02
CA GLU A 378 72.34 51.88 43.57
C GLU A 378 71.81 53.08 42.73
N SER A 379 72.65 53.65 41.89
CA SER A 379 72.23 54.72 40.97
C SER A 379 71.36 54.26 39.81
N LEU A 380 71.43 52.98 39.44
CA LEU A 380 70.68 52.38 38.31
C LEU A 380 69.55 51.44 38.79
N GLY A 381 69.50 51.08 40.06
CA GLY A 381 68.54 50.17 40.65
C GLY A 381 67.08 50.47 40.38
N PRO A 382 66.63 51.74 40.39
CA PRO A 382 65.25 52.10 40.10
C PRO A 382 64.78 51.87 38.67
N LEU A 383 65.71 51.70 37.70
CA LEU A 383 65.41 51.48 36.29
C LEU A 383 65.15 50.02 35.97
N PHE A 384 65.50 49.08 36.88
CA PHE A 384 65.37 47.66 36.68
C PHE A 384 64.54 46.97 37.77
N SER A 385 63.25 47.13 37.72
CA SER A 385 62.36 46.38 38.60
C SER A 385 62.27 44.92 38.23
N ALA A 386 62.16 44.02 39.18
CA ALA A 386 61.98 42.63 38.96
C ALA A 386 60.75 42.35 38.05
N GLY A 387 61.01 41.96 36.82
CA GLY A 387 59.99 41.68 35.82
C GLY A 387 60.09 42.52 34.52
N SER A 388 60.87 43.57 34.47
CA SER A 388 61.13 44.32 33.24
C SER A 388 62.29 43.67 32.47
N ARG A 389 62.11 43.44 31.13
CA ARG A 389 63.22 43.06 30.25
C ARG A 389 64.08 44.31 30.03
N ALA A 390 65.25 44.32 30.67
CA ALA A 390 66.23 45.34 30.37
C ALA A 390 67.28 44.74 29.38
N GLU A 391 67.39 45.31 28.21
CA GLU A 391 68.52 45.09 27.35
C GLU A 391 69.64 46.07 27.69
N VAL A 392 70.66 45.52 28.29
CA VAL A 392 71.89 46.33 28.59
C VAL A 392 72.91 45.91 27.47
N SER A 393 73.20 46.87 26.58
CA SER A 393 74.23 46.63 25.55
C SER A 393 75.53 47.27 26.06
N VAL A 394 76.45 46.40 26.48
CA VAL A 394 77.81 46.83 26.81
C VAL A 394 78.70 46.68 25.61
N MET A 395 79.04 47.76 24.97
CA MET A 395 80.06 47.80 23.89
C MET A 395 81.44 47.84 24.52
N GLY A 396 82.05 46.70 24.79
CA GLY A 396 83.44 46.56 25.11
C GLY A 396 84.26 45.99 23.98
N THR A 397 85.17 46.73 23.43
CA THR A 397 86.20 46.15 22.53
C THR A 397 87.26 45.48 23.39
N MET A 398 87.18 44.14 23.49
CA MET A 398 88.31 43.37 24.02
C MET A 398 89.35 43.27 22.90
N ARG A 399 90.47 43.92 23.04
CA ARG A 399 91.65 43.61 22.26
C ARG A 399 92.27 42.35 22.90
N LEU A 400 92.38 41.29 22.00
CA LEU A 400 93.18 40.11 22.35
C LEU A 400 94.62 40.41 22.48
#